data_a63797d0463ad9f14fd02b9e0a2fc537
#
_entry.id   a63797d0463ad9f14fd02b9e0a2fc537
#
_cell.length_a   1.000
_cell.length_b   1.000
_cell.length_c   1.000
_cell.angle_alpha   90.00
_cell.angle_beta   90.00
_cell.angle_gamma   90.00
#
_symmetry.space_group_name_H-M   'P 1'
#
loop_
_entity.id
_entity.type
_entity.pdbx_description
1 polymer ?
#
loop_
_entity_poly.entity_id
_entity_poly.type
_entity_poly.pdbx_seq_one_letter_code
_entity_poly.pdbx_strand_id
1 'polypeptide(L)' 'MPHGVRKSGSKWKIVDKRSGKVKGTSDSKKKAQASARIRDQRAND' A
#
# COMPACT_ATOMS: atom_id res chain seq x y z
N MET A 1 2.54 -6.58 9.10
CA MET A 1 3.02 -5.68 8.04
C MET A 1 2.37 -4.33 8.18
N PRO A 2 3.14 -3.26 8.13
CA PRO A 2 2.59 -1.92 8.36
C PRO A 2 1.76 -1.36 7.21
N HIS A 3 1.86 -1.93 6.02
CA HIS A 3 1.10 -1.44 4.88
C HIS A 3 -0.01 -2.39 4.47
N GLY A 4 -1.13 -1.80 4.09
CA GLY A 4 -2.27 -2.56 3.57
C GLY A 4 -2.72 -1.98 2.24
N VAL A 5 -3.53 -2.76 1.52
CA VAL A 5 -4.06 -2.35 0.22
C VAL A 5 -5.57 -2.31 0.32
N ARG A 6 -6.17 -1.19 -0.09
CA ARG A 6 -7.62 -1.03 -0.06
C ARG A 6 -8.13 -0.62 -1.43
N LYS A 7 -9.27 -1.16 -1.83
CA LYS A 7 -9.89 -0.80 -3.08
C LYS A 7 -10.64 0.52 -2.94
N SER A 8 -10.44 1.40 -3.90
CA SER A 8 -11.11 2.70 -3.92
C SER A 8 -11.58 2.98 -5.36
N GLY A 9 -12.83 2.67 -5.64
CA GLY A 9 -13.36 2.81 -6.98
C GLY A 9 -12.61 1.92 -7.95
N SER A 10 -12.03 2.51 -8.97
CA SER A 10 -11.25 1.77 -9.98
C SER A 10 -9.76 1.70 -9.63
N LYS A 11 -9.37 2.21 -8.48
CA LYS A 11 -7.97 2.23 -8.08
C LYS A 11 -7.77 1.55 -6.74
N TRP A 12 -6.51 1.25 -6.43
CA TRP A 12 -6.13 0.62 -5.18
C TRP A 12 -5.22 1.57 -4.40
N LYS A 13 -5.53 1.78 -3.13
CA LYS A 13 -4.75 2.65 -2.27
C LYS A 13 -3.85 1.83 -1.37
N ILE A 14 -2.62 2.29 -1.22
CA ILE A 14 -1.67 1.70 -0.29
C ILE A 14 -1.73 2.51 0.98
N VAL A 15 -2.15 1.88 2.07
CA VAL A 15 -2.40 2.55 3.33
C VAL A 15 -1.40 2.08 4.37
N ASP A 16 -0.83 3.03 5.11
CA ASP A 16 0.02 2.73 6.26
C ASP A 16 -0.87 2.43 7.45
N LYS A 17 -0.86 1.21 7.91
CA LYS A 17 -1.73 0.79 9.02
C LYS A 17 -1.38 1.45 10.35
N ARG A 18 -0.16 1.91 10.50
CA ARG A 18 0.25 2.58 11.72
C ARG A 18 -0.41 3.95 11.88
N SER A 19 -0.38 4.74 10.82
CA SER A 19 -0.90 6.10 10.86
C SER A 19 -2.26 6.23 10.18
N GLY A 20 -2.66 5.23 9.41
CA GLY A 20 -3.89 5.28 8.64
C GLY A 20 -3.79 6.19 7.43
N LYS A 21 -2.61 6.60 7.05
CA LYS A 21 -2.41 7.51 5.92
C LYS A 21 -2.22 6.74 4.62
N VAL A 22 -2.73 7.32 3.53
CA VAL A 22 -2.54 6.76 2.20
C VAL A 22 -1.14 7.13 1.72
N LYS A 23 -0.34 6.11 1.40
CA LYS A 23 1.04 6.33 0.94
C LYS A 23 1.18 6.30 -0.57
N GLY A 24 0.19 5.77 -1.28
CA GLY A 24 0.25 5.73 -2.73
C GLY A 24 -1.01 5.13 -3.31
N THR A 25 -1.11 5.15 -4.63
CA THR A 25 -2.22 4.56 -5.35
C THR A 25 -1.69 3.77 -6.54
N SER A 26 -2.45 2.77 -6.96
CA SER A 26 -2.10 1.94 -8.11
C SER A 26 -3.36 1.58 -8.88
N ASP A 27 -3.18 1.26 -10.16
CA ASP A 27 -4.31 0.92 -11.01
C ASP A 27 -4.77 -0.53 -10.84
N SER A 28 -3.95 -1.37 -10.22
CA SER A 28 -4.30 -2.77 -10.02
C SER A 28 -3.86 -3.24 -8.64
N LYS A 29 -4.58 -4.24 -8.13
CA LYS A 29 -4.28 -4.83 -6.84
C LYS A 29 -2.86 -5.41 -6.81
N LYS A 30 -2.47 -6.07 -7.89
CA LYS A 30 -1.16 -6.69 -7.97
C LYS A 30 -0.04 -5.66 -7.83
N LYS A 31 -0.18 -4.53 -8.53
CA LYS A 31 0.81 -3.47 -8.43
C LYS A 31 0.81 -2.83 -7.05
N ALA A 32 -0.38 -2.65 -6.47
CA ALA A 32 -0.48 -2.07 -5.14
C ALA A 32 0.19 -2.96 -4.09
N GLN A 33 -0.04 -4.25 -4.17
CA GLN A 33 0.57 -5.20 -3.24
C GLN A 33 2.09 -5.22 -3.39
N ALA A 34 2.58 -5.16 -4.62
CA ALA A 34 4.02 -5.13 -4.86
C ALA A 34 4.64 -3.86 -4.26
N SER A 35 3.99 -2.73 -4.46
CA SER A 35 4.47 -1.47 -3.88
C SER A 35 4.47 -1.51 -2.37
N ALA A 36 3.40 -2.04 -1.77
CA ALA A 36 3.31 -2.16 -0.32
C ALA A 36 4.41 -3.05 0.23
N ARG A 37 4.72 -4.13 -0.46
CA ARG A 37 5.78 -5.05 -0.04
C ARG A 37 7.14 -4.36 -0.05
N ILE A 38 7.40 -3.58 -1.09
CA ILE A 38 8.67 -2.86 -1.20
C ILE A 38 8.80 -1.85 -0.07
N ARG A 39 7.71 -1.13 0.23
CA ARG A 39 7.71 -0.16 1.32
C ARG A 39 7.93 -0.83 2.67
N ASP A 40 7.32 -2.00 2.87
CA ASP A 40 7.48 -2.76 4.11
C ASP A 40 8.94 -3.18 4.31
N GLN A 41 9.58 -3.62 3.24
CA GLN A 41 10.98 -4.02 3.31
C GLN A 41 11.87 -2.85 3.70
N ARG A 42 11.61 -1.69 3.13
CA ARG A 42 12.39 -0.48 3.45
C ARG A 42 12.10 0.01 4.86
N ALA A 43 10.87 -0.14 5.31
CA ALA A 43 10.49 0.31 6.65
C ALA A 43 11.16 -0.51 7.74
N ASN A 44 11.55 -1.73 7.44
CA ASN A 44 12.21 -2.59 8.40
C ASN A 44 13.70 -2.30 8.55
N ASP A 45 14.23 -1.48 7.69
CA ASP A 45 15.63 -1.10 7.79
C ASP A 45 15.82 -0.04 8.86
#